data_ef7544f68a5b587dcf98657ffa676623
#
_entry.id   ef7544f68a5b587dcf98657ffa676623
#
_cell.length_a   1.000
_cell.length_b   1.000
_cell.length_c   1.000
_cell.angle_alpha   90.00
_cell.angle_beta   90.00
_cell.angle_gamma   90.00
#
_symmetry.space_group_name_H-M   'P 1'
#
loop_
_entity.id
_entity.type
_entity.pdbx_description
1 polymer ?
#
loop_
_entity_poly.entity_id
_entity_poly.type
_entity_poly.pdbx_seq_one_letter_code
_entity_poly.pdbx_strand_id
1 'polypeptide(L)'
;MFYRKDLVVQKVKYAHTLFENKQYITLDNSCKLLYTVYNKGGEKELKIIINSSLMVPIYEQIVDQIKLLIRNGELKENDNLPSVRTLSKELKISALTVKKAYDSLEEEGFTVTVHGKGTYVAAANTELLLEEQKKEVETDLEMAIQKGRRYGISDEDIRSLFELILEG
;
A
#
# COMPACT_ATOMS: atom_id res chain seq x y z
N MET A 1 5.54 -30.39 0.41
CA MET A 1 4.40 -29.46 0.29
C MET A 1 3.86 -29.00 1.66
N PHE A 2 4.69 -28.95 2.70
CA PHE A 2 4.28 -28.63 4.08
C PHE A 2 4.84 -27.28 4.63
N TYR A 3 5.72 -26.61 3.90
CA TYR A 3 6.46 -25.42 4.38
C TYR A 3 5.70 -24.08 4.33
N ARG A 4 4.58 -23.98 3.61
CA ARG A 4 3.86 -22.71 3.44
C ARG A 4 2.80 -22.42 4.51
N LYS A 5 2.19 -23.46 5.11
CA LYS A 5 1.16 -23.29 6.15
C LYS A 5 1.75 -22.84 7.48
N ASP A 6 2.92 -23.35 7.85
CA ASP A 6 3.55 -23.00 9.13
C ASP A 6 4.07 -21.56 9.16
N LEU A 7 4.49 -21.01 8.01
CA LEU A 7 4.94 -19.63 7.92
C LEU A 7 3.79 -18.62 8.08
N VAL A 8 2.60 -18.96 7.57
CA VAL A 8 1.39 -18.14 7.72
C VAL A 8 0.89 -18.19 9.17
N VAL A 9 0.88 -19.37 9.79
CA VAL A 9 0.45 -19.54 11.20
C VAL A 9 1.43 -18.88 12.17
N GLN A 10 2.75 -18.94 11.91
CA GLN A 10 3.72 -18.20 12.72
C GLN A 10 3.57 -16.67 12.54
N LYS A 11 3.32 -16.19 11.32
CA LYS A 11 3.08 -14.76 11.06
C LYS A 11 1.79 -14.26 11.73
N VAL A 12 0.73 -15.06 11.75
CA VAL A 12 -0.52 -14.73 12.45
C VAL A 12 -0.32 -14.72 13.97
N LYS A 13 0.47 -15.64 14.55
CA LYS A 13 0.82 -15.62 15.98
C LYS A 13 1.66 -14.39 16.34
N TYR A 14 2.60 -13.98 15.49
CA TYR A 14 3.39 -12.76 15.72
C TYR A 14 2.51 -11.50 15.64
N ALA A 15 1.54 -11.45 14.73
CA ALA A 15 0.56 -10.37 14.65
C ALA A 15 -0.30 -10.28 15.94
N HIS A 16 -0.68 -11.42 16.54
CA HIS A 16 -1.49 -11.45 17.76
C HIS A 16 -0.73 -10.91 18.99
N THR A 17 0.58 -11.17 19.09
CA THR A 17 1.40 -10.69 20.23
C THR A 17 1.69 -9.18 20.12
N LEU A 18 1.69 -8.61 18.91
CA LEU A 18 1.85 -7.18 18.67
C LEU A 18 0.54 -6.39 18.87
N PHE A 19 -0.60 -7.07 18.86
CA PHE A 19 -1.92 -6.48 19.08
C PHE A 19 -2.11 -5.91 20.51
N GLU A 20 -1.44 -6.50 21.49
CA GLU A 20 -1.48 -6.02 22.88
C GLU A 20 -0.78 -4.66 23.07
N ASN A 21 0.10 -4.28 22.15
CA ASN A 21 0.84 -3.01 22.19
C ASN A 21 0.30 -1.91 21.25
N LYS A 22 -0.93 -2.06 20.72
CA LYS A 22 -1.56 -1.08 19.79
C LYS A 22 -0.74 -0.76 18.53
N GLN A 23 0.04 -1.72 18.04
CA GLN A 23 0.70 -1.65 16.74
C GLN A 23 -0.12 -2.45 15.74
N TYR A 24 -0.68 -1.79 14.74
CA TYR A 24 -1.41 -2.46 13.65
C TYR A 24 -0.43 -2.78 12.52
N ILE A 25 -0.45 -4.03 12.08
CA ILE A 25 0.31 -4.51 10.93
C ILE A 25 -0.68 -4.79 9.82
N THR A 26 -0.61 -4.05 8.74
CA THR A 26 -1.29 -4.38 7.49
C THR A 26 -0.34 -5.15 6.59
N LEU A 27 -0.79 -6.29 6.05
CA LEU A 27 -0.06 -7.05 5.04
C LEU A 27 -0.63 -6.66 3.68
N ASP A 28 0.22 -6.12 2.80
CA ASP A 28 -0.15 -6.02 1.39
C ASP A 28 -0.03 -7.39 0.70
N ASN A 29 -0.62 -7.54 -0.48
CA ASN A 29 -0.59 -8.77 -1.26
C ASN A 29 0.82 -9.22 -1.68
N SER A 30 1.83 -8.35 -1.56
CA SER A 30 3.23 -8.64 -1.85
C SER A 30 4.07 -9.06 -0.64
N CYS A 31 3.44 -9.36 0.52
CA CYS A 31 4.11 -9.76 1.77
C CYS A 31 5.05 -8.70 2.37
N LYS A 32 4.87 -7.42 2.10
CA LYS A 32 5.57 -6.34 2.78
C LYS A 32 4.81 -5.95 4.04
N LEU A 33 5.52 -5.87 5.16
CA LEU A 33 4.96 -5.36 6.40
C LEU A 33 4.95 -3.82 6.36
N LEU A 34 3.76 -3.23 6.35
CA LEU A 34 3.56 -1.81 6.59
C LEU A 34 3.15 -1.62 8.05
N TYR A 35 3.80 -0.70 8.76
CA TYR A 35 3.49 -0.41 10.15
C TYR A 35 2.87 0.97 10.26
N THR A 36 1.69 1.07 10.85
CA THR A 36 1.18 2.33 11.38
C THR A 36 1.36 2.32 12.89
N VAL A 37 2.17 3.21 13.43
CA VAL A 37 2.40 3.33 14.87
C VAL A 37 1.62 4.52 15.39
N TYR A 38 0.80 4.31 16.43
CA TYR A 38 0.18 5.41 17.16
C TYR A 38 1.03 5.75 18.37
N ASN A 39 1.46 7.00 18.49
CA ASN A 39 2.11 7.51 19.70
C ASN A 39 1.12 7.64 20.87
N LYS A 40 1.63 7.61 22.11
CA LYS A 40 0.83 7.71 23.36
C LYS A 40 -0.05 8.96 23.47
N GLY A 41 0.02 9.91 22.51
CA GLY A 41 -0.81 11.11 22.41
C GLY A 41 -1.94 11.05 21.39
N GLY A 42 -2.15 9.94 20.67
CA GLY A 42 -3.22 9.84 19.66
C GLY A 42 -2.92 10.49 18.31
N GLU A 43 -1.71 11.03 18.11
CA GLU A 43 -1.25 11.51 16.81
C GLU A 43 -0.82 10.32 15.95
N LYS A 44 -1.33 10.27 14.72
CA LYS A 44 -0.92 9.27 13.72
C LYS A 44 0.51 9.55 13.29
N GLU A 45 1.43 8.64 13.57
CA GLU A 45 2.78 8.70 13.05
C GLU A 45 2.81 7.96 11.69
N LEU A 46 3.09 8.71 10.63
CA LEU A 46 3.23 8.14 9.29
C LEU A 46 4.56 7.38 9.23
N LYS A 47 4.52 6.05 9.18
CA LYS A 47 5.74 5.24 9.07
C LYS A 47 5.90 4.71 7.65
N ILE A 48 6.91 5.24 6.95
CA ILE A 48 7.34 4.82 5.62
C ILE A 48 8.62 4.00 5.74
N ILE A 49 8.70 2.88 5.03
CA ILE A 49 9.87 2.00 5.01
C ILE A 49 10.55 2.10 3.65
N ILE A 50 11.83 2.48 3.66
CA ILE A 50 12.64 2.54 2.45
C ILE A 50 13.49 1.27 2.34
N ASN A 51 13.41 0.61 1.20
CA ASN A 51 14.24 -0.54 0.86
C ASN A 51 15.20 -0.16 -0.29
N SER A 52 16.45 0.13 0.06
CA SER A 52 17.49 0.49 -0.91
C SER A 52 17.96 -0.67 -1.79
N SER A 53 17.58 -1.91 -1.46
CA SER A 53 17.90 -3.09 -2.29
C SER A 53 16.92 -3.29 -3.45
N LEU A 54 15.82 -2.56 -3.48
CA LEU A 54 14.88 -2.58 -4.59
C LEU A 54 15.40 -1.70 -5.73
N MET A 55 15.18 -2.15 -6.97
CA MET A 55 15.48 -1.36 -8.18
C MET A 55 14.42 -0.25 -8.44
N VAL A 56 13.61 0.07 -7.43
CA VAL A 56 12.57 1.10 -7.49
C VAL A 56 13.10 2.38 -6.88
N PRO A 57 13.00 3.54 -7.54
CA PRO A 57 13.41 4.83 -7.00
C PRO A 57 12.76 5.13 -5.65
N ILE A 58 13.52 5.74 -4.73
CA ILE A 58 13.04 6.00 -3.36
C ILE A 58 11.76 6.84 -3.34
N TYR A 59 11.64 7.83 -4.23
CA TYR A 59 10.43 8.68 -4.28
C TYR A 59 9.19 7.86 -4.67
N GLU A 60 9.31 6.90 -5.57
CA GLU A 60 8.21 6.00 -5.94
C GLU A 60 7.80 5.11 -4.77
N GLN A 61 8.76 4.58 -4.02
CA GLN A 61 8.46 3.81 -2.81
C GLN A 61 7.66 4.61 -1.78
N ILE A 62 7.91 5.93 -1.67
CA ILE A 62 7.14 6.83 -0.79
C ILE A 62 5.74 7.02 -1.34
N VAL A 63 5.61 7.30 -2.64
CA VAL A 63 4.33 7.48 -3.33
C VAL A 63 3.44 6.26 -3.15
N ASP A 64 3.94 5.07 -3.45
CA ASP A 64 3.19 3.82 -3.37
C ASP A 64 2.69 3.54 -1.95
N GLN A 65 3.54 3.78 -0.94
CA GLN A 65 3.15 3.54 0.45
C GLN A 65 2.10 4.54 0.93
N ILE A 66 2.21 5.83 0.57
CA ILE A 66 1.19 6.83 0.92
C ILE A 66 -0.14 6.52 0.22
N LYS A 67 -0.11 6.18 -1.07
CA LYS A 67 -1.31 5.74 -1.80
C LYS A 67 -1.98 4.54 -1.14
N LEU A 68 -1.18 3.55 -0.72
CA LEU A 68 -1.70 2.37 -0.05
C LEU A 68 -2.36 2.72 1.29
N LEU A 69 -1.78 3.63 2.08
CA LEU A 69 -2.36 4.09 3.34
C LEU A 69 -3.69 4.85 3.12
N ILE A 70 -3.78 5.62 2.05
CA ILE A 70 -5.02 6.32 1.66
C ILE A 70 -6.08 5.29 1.23
N ARG A 71 -5.72 4.33 0.38
CA ARG A 71 -6.62 3.25 -0.09
C ARG A 71 -7.16 2.40 1.05
N ASN A 72 -6.33 2.10 2.04
CA ASN A 72 -6.73 1.32 3.22
C ASN A 72 -7.54 2.13 4.24
N GLY A 73 -7.74 3.44 4.00
CA GLY A 73 -8.44 4.33 4.93
C GLY A 73 -7.64 4.65 6.21
N GLU A 74 -6.35 4.31 6.23
CA GLU A 74 -5.44 4.65 7.32
C GLU A 74 -5.11 6.15 7.29
N LEU A 75 -4.90 6.70 6.10
CA LEU A 75 -4.87 8.14 5.86
C LEU A 75 -6.23 8.56 5.30
N LYS A 76 -6.88 9.48 5.98
CA LYS A 76 -8.21 9.99 5.61
C LYS A 76 -8.10 11.36 4.95
N GLU A 77 -9.13 11.74 4.24
CA GLU A 77 -9.30 13.09 3.71
C GLU A 77 -9.01 14.15 4.80
N ASN A 78 -8.27 15.17 4.43
CA ASN A 78 -7.78 16.25 5.28
C ASN A 78 -6.77 15.84 6.36
N ASP A 79 -6.31 14.59 6.41
CA ASP A 79 -5.17 14.22 7.27
C ASP A 79 -3.93 14.97 6.78
N ASN A 80 -3.19 15.56 7.72
CA ASN A 80 -1.96 16.30 7.42
C ASN A 80 -0.78 15.33 7.26
N LEU A 81 -0.06 15.43 6.14
CA LEU A 81 1.19 14.70 5.95
C LEU A 81 2.35 15.42 6.68
N PRO A 82 3.37 14.68 7.14
CA PRO A 82 4.58 15.29 7.68
C PRO A 82 5.19 16.29 6.70
N SER A 83 5.81 17.36 7.20
CA SER A 83 6.50 18.28 6.32
C SER A 83 7.64 17.58 5.57
N VAL A 84 7.98 18.03 4.36
CA VAL A 84 9.12 17.52 3.58
C VAL A 84 10.38 17.45 4.44
N ARG A 85 10.59 18.45 5.31
CA ARG A 85 11.74 18.54 6.19
C ARG A 85 11.69 17.49 7.32
N THR A 86 10.52 17.23 7.86
CA THR A 86 10.30 16.21 8.90
C THR A 86 10.53 14.82 8.32
N LEU A 87 9.83 14.49 7.24
CA LEU A 87 9.91 13.17 6.60
C LEU A 87 11.32 12.86 6.08
N SER A 88 12.02 13.85 5.51
CA SER A 88 13.41 13.65 5.06
C SER A 88 14.38 13.32 6.20
N LYS A 89 14.17 13.93 7.38
CA LYS A 89 14.97 13.61 8.57
C LYS A 89 14.67 12.21 9.11
N GLU A 90 13.40 11.84 9.20
CA GLU A 90 12.97 10.52 9.69
C GLU A 90 13.48 9.39 8.80
N LEU A 91 13.34 9.55 7.49
CA LEU A 91 13.79 8.56 6.51
C LEU A 91 15.29 8.64 6.20
N LYS A 92 16.01 9.67 6.69
CA LYS A 92 17.44 9.95 6.42
C LYS A 92 17.75 10.02 4.91
N ILE A 93 16.86 10.68 4.16
CA ILE A 93 16.97 10.88 2.71
C ILE A 93 16.96 12.37 2.35
N SER A 94 17.24 12.67 1.09
CA SER A 94 17.20 14.03 0.56
C SER A 94 15.80 14.66 0.64
N ALA A 95 15.71 15.93 1.06
CA ALA A 95 14.46 16.69 1.01
C ALA A 95 13.90 16.82 -0.43
N LEU A 96 14.77 16.83 -1.43
CA LEU A 96 14.38 16.82 -2.85
C LEU A 96 13.65 15.52 -3.23
N THR A 97 14.09 14.38 -2.69
CA THR A 97 13.44 13.08 -2.93
C THR A 97 12.03 13.06 -2.34
N VAL A 98 11.87 13.56 -1.11
CA VAL A 98 10.55 13.67 -0.47
C VAL A 98 9.67 14.67 -1.22
N LYS A 99 10.24 15.83 -1.62
CA LYS A 99 9.51 16.82 -2.40
C LYS A 99 9.00 16.21 -3.71
N LYS A 100 9.85 15.48 -4.46
CA LYS A 100 9.44 14.80 -5.69
C LYS A 100 8.28 13.82 -5.45
N ALA A 101 8.31 13.07 -4.34
CA ALA A 101 7.20 12.17 -3.99
C ALA A 101 5.90 12.94 -3.72
N TYR A 102 5.96 14.06 -3.01
CA TYR A 102 4.79 14.88 -2.72
C TYR A 102 4.24 15.59 -3.96
N ASP A 103 5.12 16.08 -4.84
CA ASP A 103 4.72 16.66 -6.12
C ASP A 103 3.99 15.60 -6.98
N SER A 104 4.50 14.35 -7.03
CA SER A 104 3.84 13.25 -7.76
C SER A 104 2.46 12.91 -7.18
N LEU A 105 2.35 12.86 -5.85
CA LEU A 105 1.06 12.62 -5.18
C LEU A 105 0.05 13.74 -5.45
N GLU A 106 0.51 14.98 -5.55
CA GLU A 106 -0.32 16.13 -5.85
C GLU A 106 -0.76 16.14 -7.32
N GLU A 107 0.15 15.85 -8.26
CA GLU A 107 -0.16 15.69 -9.68
C GLU A 107 -1.20 14.60 -9.94
N GLU A 108 -1.14 13.51 -9.17
CA GLU A 108 -2.07 12.40 -9.26
C GLU A 108 -3.36 12.62 -8.43
N GLY A 109 -3.49 13.76 -7.73
CA GLY A 109 -4.68 14.14 -6.99
C GLY A 109 -4.87 13.46 -5.63
N PHE A 110 -3.86 12.74 -5.11
CA PHE A 110 -3.91 12.11 -3.78
C PHE A 110 -3.70 13.10 -2.64
N THR A 111 -3.01 14.20 -2.91
CA THR A 111 -2.70 15.23 -1.92
C THR A 111 -2.93 16.63 -2.47
N VAL A 112 -3.05 17.60 -1.57
CA VAL A 112 -3.12 19.02 -1.88
C VAL A 112 -2.18 19.79 -0.96
N THR A 113 -1.32 20.63 -1.55
CA THR A 113 -0.41 21.48 -0.77
C THR A 113 -1.03 22.85 -0.56
N VAL A 114 -1.26 23.21 0.69
CA VAL A 114 -1.74 24.53 1.09
C VAL A 114 -0.55 25.36 1.53
N HIS A 115 -0.25 26.42 0.79
CA HIS A 115 0.90 27.28 1.06
C HIS A 115 0.91 27.80 2.50
N GLY A 116 2.01 27.60 3.19
CA GLY A 116 2.17 28.02 4.59
C GLY A 116 1.46 27.13 5.65
N LYS A 117 0.67 26.13 5.24
CA LYS A 117 -0.04 25.24 6.16
C LYS A 117 0.44 23.79 6.10
N GLY A 118 0.85 23.31 4.94
CA GLY A 118 1.35 21.94 4.76
C GLY A 118 0.68 21.19 3.61
N THR A 119 0.95 19.90 3.52
CA THR A 119 0.36 18.98 2.54
C THR A 119 -0.66 18.10 3.23
N TYR A 120 -1.84 18.01 2.65
CA TYR A 120 -2.98 17.27 3.19
C TYR A 120 -3.43 16.20 2.20
N VAL A 121 -4.01 15.14 2.70
CA VAL A 121 -4.70 14.16 1.86
C VAL A 121 -5.89 14.84 1.21
N ALA A 122 -5.94 14.80 -0.12
CA ALA A 122 -7.05 15.36 -0.88
C ALA A 122 -8.35 14.59 -0.62
N ALA A 123 -9.49 15.26 -0.89
CA ALA A 123 -10.75 14.55 -0.99
C ALA A 123 -10.58 13.43 -2.01
N ALA A 124 -10.63 12.19 -1.56
CA ALA A 124 -10.44 11.06 -2.44
C ALA A 124 -11.48 11.13 -3.57
N ASN A 125 -11.02 11.27 -4.78
CA ASN A 125 -11.88 10.95 -5.92
C ASN A 125 -12.05 9.43 -5.91
N THR A 126 -13.03 9.00 -5.11
CA THR A 126 -13.35 7.59 -4.85
C THR A 126 -13.55 6.82 -6.16
N GLU A 127 -13.94 7.52 -7.20
CA GLU A 127 -14.17 6.99 -8.55
C GLU A 127 -12.85 6.66 -9.25
N LEU A 128 -11.85 7.55 -9.19
CA LEU A 128 -10.50 7.30 -9.73
C LEU A 128 -9.79 6.16 -8.98
N LEU A 129 -9.91 6.11 -7.65
CA LEU A 129 -9.36 5.02 -6.83
C LEU A 129 -9.99 3.67 -7.19
N LEU A 130 -11.30 3.64 -7.40
CA LEU A 130 -12.02 2.45 -7.84
C LEU A 130 -11.61 2.01 -9.26
N GLU A 131 -11.40 2.94 -10.17
CA GLU A 131 -10.92 2.64 -11.53
C GLU A 131 -9.49 2.09 -11.53
N GLU A 132 -8.59 2.66 -10.73
CA GLU A 132 -7.23 2.11 -10.60
C GLU A 132 -7.23 0.72 -9.99
N GLN A 133 -8.03 0.49 -8.94
CA GLN A 133 -8.17 -0.84 -8.33
C GLN A 133 -8.76 -1.86 -9.31
N LYS A 134 -9.75 -1.47 -10.11
CA LYS A 134 -10.29 -2.34 -11.16
C LYS A 134 -9.24 -2.71 -12.19
N LYS A 135 -8.43 -1.75 -12.64
CA LYS A 135 -7.34 -2.03 -13.61
C LYS A 135 -6.27 -2.96 -13.03
N GLU A 136 -5.95 -2.82 -11.75
CA GLU A 136 -5.00 -3.72 -11.07
C GLU A 136 -5.54 -5.15 -11.05
N VAL A 137 -6.80 -5.32 -10.63
CA VAL A 137 -7.48 -6.63 -10.63
C VAL A 137 -7.59 -7.20 -12.05
N GLU A 138 -7.94 -6.38 -13.05
CA GLU A 138 -8.01 -6.79 -14.46
C GLU A 138 -6.66 -7.33 -14.93
N THR A 139 -5.56 -6.64 -14.61
CA THR A 139 -4.20 -7.07 -14.96
C THR A 139 -3.84 -8.41 -14.30
N ASP A 140 -4.17 -8.59 -13.02
CA ASP A 140 -3.93 -9.84 -12.32
C ASP A 140 -4.74 -11.01 -12.90
N LEU A 141 -6.00 -10.74 -13.27
CA LEU A 141 -6.86 -11.70 -13.93
C LEU A 141 -6.32 -12.09 -15.33
N GLU A 142 -5.87 -11.13 -16.12
CA GLU A 142 -5.21 -11.39 -17.41
C GLU A 142 -3.97 -12.26 -17.24
N MET A 143 -3.11 -11.95 -16.27
CA MET A 143 -1.93 -12.77 -15.97
C MET A 143 -2.31 -14.20 -15.56
N ALA A 144 -3.36 -14.36 -14.75
CA ALA A 144 -3.84 -15.67 -14.33
C ALA A 144 -4.37 -16.48 -15.51
N ILE A 145 -5.15 -15.86 -16.39
CA ILE A 145 -5.70 -16.48 -17.61
C ILE A 145 -4.56 -16.92 -18.55
N GLN A 146 -3.60 -16.04 -18.82
CA GLN A 146 -2.44 -16.36 -19.65
C GLN A 146 -1.60 -17.49 -19.07
N LYS A 147 -1.46 -17.55 -17.74
CA LYS A 147 -0.79 -18.63 -17.04
C LYS A 147 -1.54 -19.95 -17.21
N GLY A 148 -2.86 -19.96 -17.08
CA GLY A 148 -3.69 -21.13 -17.33
C GLY A 148 -3.52 -21.67 -18.76
N ARG A 149 -3.61 -20.77 -19.76
CA ARG A 149 -3.41 -21.12 -21.17
C ARG A 149 -2.02 -21.73 -21.45
N ARG A 150 -0.96 -21.21 -20.84
CA ARG A 150 0.41 -21.78 -20.94
C ARG A 150 0.51 -23.18 -20.36
N TYR A 151 -0.32 -23.52 -19.40
CA TYR A 151 -0.38 -24.88 -18.82
C TYR A 151 -1.34 -25.82 -19.59
N GLY A 152 -1.95 -25.35 -20.70
CA GLY A 152 -2.86 -26.13 -21.52
C GLY A 152 -4.27 -26.25 -20.94
N ILE A 153 -4.62 -25.41 -19.96
CA ILE A 153 -5.99 -25.36 -19.40
C ILE A 153 -6.88 -24.63 -20.42
N SER A 154 -8.04 -25.23 -20.73
CA SER A 154 -8.97 -24.63 -21.68
C SER A 154 -9.64 -23.36 -21.10
N ASP A 155 -10.12 -22.47 -21.97
CA ASP A 155 -10.83 -21.26 -21.53
C ASP A 155 -12.14 -21.61 -20.78
N GLU A 156 -12.75 -22.76 -21.08
CA GLU A 156 -13.91 -23.31 -20.38
C GLU A 156 -13.55 -23.74 -18.95
N ASP A 157 -12.45 -24.46 -18.77
CA ASP A 157 -11.97 -24.85 -17.44
C ASP A 157 -11.55 -23.64 -16.61
N ILE A 158 -10.90 -22.64 -17.25
CA ILE A 158 -10.54 -21.38 -16.57
C ILE A 158 -11.81 -20.67 -16.07
N ARG A 159 -12.86 -20.61 -16.88
CA ARG A 159 -14.14 -20.01 -16.48
C ARG A 159 -14.77 -20.76 -15.31
N SER A 160 -14.81 -22.08 -15.37
CA SER A 160 -15.33 -22.92 -14.29
C SER A 160 -14.56 -22.73 -12.98
N LEU A 161 -13.23 -22.54 -13.05
CA LEU A 161 -12.40 -22.21 -11.89
C LEU A 161 -12.75 -20.85 -11.30
N PHE A 162 -13.02 -19.85 -12.14
CA PHE A 162 -13.47 -18.53 -11.67
C PHE A 162 -14.79 -18.59 -10.95
N GLU A 163 -15.78 -19.28 -11.54
CA GLU A 163 -17.10 -19.46 -10.93
C GLU A 163 -16.99 -20.13 -9.56
N LEU A 164 -16.19 -21.20 -9.47
CA LEU A 164 -15.94 -21.91 -8.23
C LEU A 164 -15.30 -21.01 -7.13
N ILE A 165 -14.38 -20.10 -7.53
CA ILE A 165 -13.70 -19.18 -6.60
C ILE A 165 -14.67 -18.08 -6.13
N LEU A 166 -15.61 -17.64 -6.98
CA LEU A 166 -16.58 -16.61 -6.64
C LEU A 166 -17.70 -17.14 -5.73
N GLU A 167 -18.00 -18.43 -5.78
CA GLU A 167 -19.05 -19.07 -4.98
C GLU A 167 -18.56 -19.55 -3.60
N GLY A 168 -17.24 -19.64 -3.36
CA GLY A 168 -16.62 -20.15 -2.12
C GLY A 168 -16.25 -19.09 -1.15
#